data_8298003690935e4bc8b733e2907d6e20
#
_entry.id   8298003690935e4bc8b733e2907d6e20
#
_cell.length_a   1.000
_cell.length_b   1.000
_cell.length_c   1.000
_cell.angle_alpha   90.00
_cell.angle_beta   90.00
_cell.angle_gamma   90.00
#
_symmetry.space_group_name_H-M   'P 1'
#
loop_
_entity.id
_entity.type
_entity.pdbx_description
1 polymer ?
#
loop_
_entity_poly.entity_id
_entity_poly.type
_entity_poly.pdbx_seq_one_letter_code
_entity_poly.pdbx_strand_id
1 'polypeptide(L)'
;TDAPVALYGNDKDVDAVKTRLQKAGLTHISILSDALSEPSRLQKLPHFEQLVYPQWLHDLQQGKEVTAKPAGDWKVIEAAWGAPKLYLISHIPGADYIDTNEVESEPLWNKVSDEQLKAMLAKHGIRHDTTVILYGRDVYAAARVAQIMLYAGVKDVRLLDGGWQTWSDAGLPVERGTPPKVKAEPDFGVKIPA
;
A
#
# COMPACT_ATOMS: atom_id res chain seq x y z
N THR A 1 9.07 26.28 -23.34
CA THR A 1 9.79 26.08 -22.06
C THR A 1 11.01 25.22 -22.31
N ASP A 2 12.18 25.64 -21.80
CA ASP A 2 13.46 24.95 -21.98
C ASP A 2 13.64 23.75 -21.04
N ALA A 3 12.57 23.28 -20.40
CA ALA A 3 12.66 22.13 -19.52
C ALA A 3 12.99 20.84 -20.31
N PRO A 4 14.03 20.09 -19.92
CA PRO A 4 14.34 18.82 -20.55
C PRO A 4 13.23 17.80 -20.24
N VAL A 5 12.83 17.05 -21.25
CA VAL A 5 11.83 15.98 -21.15
C VAL A 5 12.48 14.67 -21.57
N ALA A 6 12.39 13.65 -20.74
CA ALA A 6 12.75 12.28 -21.07
C ALA A 6 11.50 11.45 -21.28
N LEU A 7 11.40 10.78 -22.44
CA LEU A 7 10.30 9.89 -22.79
C LEU A 7 10.77 8.44 -22.75
N TYR A 8 9.94 7.57 -22.24
CA TYR A 8 10.16 6.11 -22.27
C TYR A 8 8.84 5.38 -22.50
N GLY A 9 8.91 4.19 -23.05
CA GLY A 9 7.72 3.40 -23.39
C GLY A 9 7.95 2.55 -24.63
N ASN A 10 6.86 2.08 -25.26
CA ASN A 10 6.99 1.44 -26.56
C ASN A 10 7.26 2.48 -27.67
N ASP A 11 8.00 2.09 -28.70
CA ASP A 11 8.51 3.01 -29.72
C ASP A 11 7.42 3.81 -30.43
N LYS A 12 6.26 3.20 -30.72
CA LYS A 12 5.16 3.88 -31.42
C LYS A 12 4.53 5.00 -30.58
N ASP A 13 4.32 4.72 -29.31
CA ASP A 13 3.71 5.70 -28.38
C ASP A 13 4.68 6.83 -28.05
N VAL A 14 5.95 6.51 -27.86
CA VAL A 14 7.01 7.48 -27.58
C VAL A 14 7.17 8.45 -28.75
N ASP A 15 7.20 7.97 -30.00
CA ASP A 15 7.32 8.81 -31.19
C ASP A 15 6.09 9.71 -31.39
N ALA A 16 4.90 9.19 -31.13
CA ALA A 16 3.67 9.98 -31.21
C ALA A 16 3.65 11.12 -30.16
N VAL A 17 4.07 10.83 -28.93
CA VAL A 17 4.16 11.82 -27.84
C VAL A 17 5.25 12.83 -28.15
N LYS A 18 6.45 12.41 -28.59
CA LYS A 18 7.54 13.30 -28.99
C LYS A 18 7.08 14.31 -30.03
N THR A 19 6.39 13.82 -31.06
CA THR A 19 5.88 14.68 -32.16
C THR A 19 4.89 15.74 -31.62
N ARG A 20 4.00 15.37 -30.69
CA ARG A 20 3.06 16.29 -30.06
C ARG A 20 3.77 17.34 -29.21
N LEU A 21 4.75 16.95 -28.43
CA LEU A 21 5.52 17.86 -27.58
C LEU A 21 6.36 18.84 -28.41
N GLN A 22 6.97 18.38 -29.52
CA GLN A 22 7.68 19.24 -30.45
C GLN A 22 6.76 20.27 -31.09
N LYS A 23 5.57 19.88 -31.50
CA LYS A 23 4.55 20.81 -32.03
C LYS A 23 4.09 21.83 -30.98
N ALA A 24 4.12 21.46 -29.69
CA ALA A 24 3.85 22.36 -28.58
C ALA A 24 5.01 23.25 -28.18
N GLY A 25 6.14 23.20 -28.92
CA GLY A 25 7.29 24.10 -28.72
C GLY A 25 8.35 23.59 -27.72
N LEU A 26 8.30 22.30 -27.32
CA LEU A 26 9.38 21.72 -26.54
C LEU A 26 10.51 21.23 -27.44
N THR A 27 11.74 21.69 -27.15
CA THR A 27 12.91 21.44 -28.00
C THR A 27 13.87 20.40 -27.41
N HIS A 28 13.92 20.28 -26.10
CA HIS A 28 14.81 19.37 -25.40
C HIS A 28 14.11 18.07 -24.99
N ILE A 29 13.91 17.17 -25.97
CA ILE A 29 13.25 15.89 -25.77
C ILE A 29 14.22 14.75 -26.03
N SER A 30 14.50 13.94 -25.02
CA SER A 30 15.31 12.74 -25.11
C SER A 30 14.42 11.49 -25.07
N ILE A 31 14.79 10.45 -25.82
CA ILE A 31 14.15 9.14 -25.75
C ILE A 31 15.08 8.18 -25.00
N LEU A 32 14.54 7.49 -23.99
CA LEU A 32 15.23 6.42 -23.28
C LEU A 32 14.81 5.08 -23.89
N SER A 33 15.45 4.70 -25.00
CA SER A 33 15.09 3.52 -25.77
C SER A 33 15.32 2.19 -25.04
N ASP A 34 16.32 2.14 -24.15
CA ASP A 34 16.76 0.88 -23.52
C ASP A 34 16.48 0.84 -22.00
N ALA A 35 15.86 1.88 -21.45
CA ALA A 35 15.75 2.05 -19.98
C ALA A 35 14.96 0.91 -19.31
N LEU A 36 13.99 0.32 -19.99
CA LEU A 36 13.15 -0.75 -19.45
C LEU A 36 13.56 -2.14 -19.94
N SER A 37 14.34 -2.25 -21.03
CA SER A 37 14.78 -3.54 -21.59
C SER A 37 15.99 -4.13 -20.85
N GLU A 38 16.75 -3.30 -20.12
CA GLU A 38 17.89 -3.75 -19.34
C GLU A 38 17.66 -3.50 -17.82
N PRO A 39 17.05 -4.45 -17.10
CA PRO A 39 16.82 -4.33 -15.65
C PRO A 39 18.08 -4.04 -14.84
N SER A 40 19.26 -4.41 -15.33
CA SER A 40 20.56 -4.13 -14.69
C SER A 40 20.89 -2.63 -14.56
N ARG A 41 20.28 -1.78 -15.37
CA ARG A 41 20.44 -0.32 -15.34
C ARG A 41 19.46 0.38 -14.39
N LEU A 42 18.42 -0.34 -13.95
CA LEU A 42 17.43 0.20 -13.02
C LEU A 42 17.90 -0.06 -11.58
N GLN A 43 17.88 0.97 -10.77
CA GLN A 43 18.11 0.86 -9.34
C GLN A 43 16.77 0.88 -8.61
N LYS A 44 16.59 -0.05 -7.69
CA LYS A 44 15.44 -0.02 -6.80
C LYS A 44 15.59 1.16 -5.84
N LEU A 45 14.50 1.89 -5.64
CA LEU A 45 14.47 2.94 -4.61
C LEU A 45 14.63 2.29 -3.21
N PRO A 46 15.25 2.98 -2.26
CA PRO A 46 15.22 2.56 -0.87
C PRO A 46 13.77 2.34 -0.42
N HIS A 47 13.50 1.27 0.29
CA HIS A 47 12.16 0.91 0.80
C HIS A 47 11.08 0.73 -0.28
N PHE A 48 11.48 0.37 -1.52
CA PHE A 48 10.52 0.10 -2.61
C PHE A 48 9.48 -0.96 -2.23
N GLU A 49 9.81 -1.86 -1.32
CA GLU A 49 8.93 -2.91 -0.79
C GLU A 49 7.75 -2.37 0.01
N GLN A 50 7.83 -1.12 0.50
CA GLN A 50 6.75 -0.50 1.27
C GLN A 50 5.58 -0.04 0.41
N LEU A 51 5.74 -0.01 -0.92
CA LEU A 51 4.67 0.29 -1.86
C LEU A 51 4.48 -0.92 -2.78
N VAL A 52 3.34 -1.60 -2.68
CA VAL A 52 3.04 -2.82 -3.44
C VAL A 52 1.92 -2.59 -4.45
N TYR A 53 1.97 -3.33 -5.56
CA TYR A 53 0.97 -3.22 -6.63
C TYR A 53 -0.17 -4.23 -6.45
N PRO A 54 -1.37 -3.96 -6.98
CA PRO A 54 -2.49 -4.89 -6.90
C PRO A 54 -2.17 -6.31 -7.38
N GLN A 55 -1.49 -6.43 -8.51
CA GLN A 55 -1.10 -7.74 -9.04
C GLN A 55 -0.10 -8.47 -8.13
N TRP A 56 0.84 -7.74 -7.52
CA TRP A 56 1.78 -8.29 -6.55
C TRP A 56 1.04 -8.89 -5.34
N LEU A 57 0.06 -8.16 -4.79
CA LEU A 57 -0.73 -8.65 -3.66
C LEU A 57 -1.59 -9.84 -4.04
N HIS A 58 -2.23 -9.80 -5.20
CA HIS A 58 -3.00 -10.92 -5.71
C HIS A 58 -2.13 -12.17 -5.91
N ASP A 59 -0.95 -12.04 -6.48
CA ASP A 59 -0.02 -13.16 -6.67
C ASP A 59 0.47 -13.72 -5.32
N LEU A 60 0.74 -12.87 -4.33
CA LEU A 60 1.05 -13.29 -2.97
C LEU A 60 -0.10 -14.10 -2.36
N GLN A 61 -1.36 -13.65 -2.49
CA GLN A 61 -2.55 -14.37 -2.02
C GLN A 61 -2.73 -15.73 -2.70
N GLN A 62 -2.29 -15.86 -3.96
CA GLN A 62 -2.31 -17.14 -4.70
C GLN A 62 -1.10 -18.05 -4.35
N GLY A 63 -0.24 -17.64 -3.41
CA GLY A 63 0.93 -18.40 -3.02
C GLY A 63 2.08 -18.40 -4.04
N LYS A 64 2.02 -17.51 -5.04
CA LYS A 64 3.07 -17.36 -6.03
C LYS A 64 4.31 -16.70 -5.42
N GLU A 65 5.45 -16.88 -6.07
CA GLU A 65 6.66 -16.14 -5.74
C GLU A 65 6.54 -14.69 -6.20
N VAL A 66 6.82 -13.76 -5.26
CA VAL A 66 6.79 -12.31 -5.50
C VAL A 66 8.07 -11.66 -4.99
N THR A 67 8.45 -10.54 -5.61
CA THR A 67 9.60 -9.75 -5.15
C THR A 67 9.36 -9.23 -3.74
N ALA A 68 10.37 -9.31 -2.85
CA ALA A 68 10.27 -8.90 -1.46
C ALA A 68 9.08 -9.54 -0.72
N LYS A 69 8.87 -10.85 -0.95
CA LYS A 69 7.86 -11.64 -0.25
C LYS A 69 8.01 -11.49 1.27
N PRO A 70 6.91 -11.33 2.03
CA PRO A 70 6.96 -11.36 3.48
C PRO A 70 7.68 -12.61 4.02
N ALA A 71 8.59 -12.41 4.98
CA ALA A 71 9.36 -13.52 5.55
C ALA A 71 8.57 -14.37 6.57
N GLY A 72 7.49 -13.81 7.11
CA GLY A 72 6.64 -14.43 8.13
C GLY A 72 5.16 -14.20 7.86
N ASP A 73 4.38 -14.13 8.94
CA ASP A 73 2.96 -13.87 8.88
C ASP A 73 2.68 -12.48 8.26
N TRP A 74 1.66 -12.43 7.44
CA TRP A 74 1.23 -11.19 6.82
C TRP A 74 -0.30 -11.02 6.86
N LYS A 75 -0.74 -9.78 6.81
CA LYS A 75 -2.15 -9.40 6.84
C LYS A 75 -2.44 -8.32 5.82
N VAL A 76 -3.63 -8.38 5.23
CA VAL A 76 -4.19 -7.29 4.42
C VAL A 76 -5.28 -6.61 5.23
N ILE A 77 -5.28 -5.29 5.26
CA ILE A 77 -6.21 -4.52 6.09
C ILE A 77 -6.74 -3.31 5.31
N GLU A 78 -8.06 -3.18 5.24
CA GLU A 78 -8.69 -1.94 4.80
C GLU A 78 -8.74 -0.95 5.99
N ALA A 79 -8.19 0.23 5.81
CA ALA A 79 -8.28 1.32 6.77
C ALA A 79 -9.24 2.39 6.27
N ALA A 80 -10.24 2.74 7.09
CA ALA A 80 -11.18 3.82 6.80
C ALA A 80 -11.72 4.43 8.09
N TRP A 81 -12.34 5.59 7.99
CA TRP A 81 -12.99 6.24 9.11
C TRP A 81 -14.41 5.72 9.32
N GLY A 82 -14.73 5.32 10.54
CA GLY A 82 -16.06 4.91 10.98
C GLY A 82 -16.44 3.47 10.61
N ALA A 83 -17.72 3.18 10.55
CA ALA A 83 -18.23 1.83 10.32
C ALA A 83 -17.90 1.29 8.92
N PRO A 84 -17.69 -0.04 8.75
CA PRO A 84 -17.19 -0.68 7.53
C PRO A 84 -18.24 -0.78 6.41
N LYS A 85 -19.01 0.27 6.15
CA LYS A 85 -20.17 0.22 5.23
C LYS A 85 -19.78 -0.20 3.80
N LEU A 86 -18.74 0.42 3.24
CA LEU A 86 -18.26 0.11 1.89
C LEU A 86 -17.49 -1.20 1.85
N TYR A 87 -16.72 -1.50 2.90
CA TYR A 87 -16.04 -2.76 3.07
C TYR A 87 -17.02 -3.95 2.99
N LEU A 88 -18.16 -3.89 3.68
CA LEU A 88 -19.19 -4.92 3.66
C LEU A 88 -19.77 -5.20 2.26
N ILE A 89 -19.75 -4.18 1.39
CA ILE A 89 -20.22 -4.31 0.00
C ILE A 89 -19.17 -4.98 -0.87
N SER A 90 -17.90 -4.62 -0.70
CA SER A 90 -16.79 -5.19 -1.44
C SER A 90 -15.46 -4.83 -0.78
N HIS A 91 -14.54 -5.78 -0.67
CA HIS A 91 -13.19 -5.57 -0.16
C HIS A 91 -12.21 -6.57 -0.81
N ILE A 92 -10.93 -6.39 -0.60
CA ILE A 92 -9.89 -7.34 -1.05
C ILE A 92 -10.07 -8.65 -0.27
N PRO A 93 -10.07 -9.82 -0.93
CA PRO A 93 -10.29 -11.09 -0.25
C PRO A 93 -9.40 -11.31 0.96
N GLY A 94 -9.99 -11.74 2.08
CA GLY A 94 -9.30 -12.00 3.32
C GLY A 94 -8.81 -10.77 4.08
N ALA A 95 -9.11 -9.56 3.62
CA ALA A 95 -8.75 -8.35 4.32
C ALA A 95 -9.50 -8.21 5.66
N ASP A 96 -8.80 -7.74 6.69
CA ASP A 96 -9.41 -7.23 7.92
C ASP A 96 -9.78 -5.75 7.76
N TYR A 97 -10.44 -5.17 8.76
CA TYR A 97 -10.88 -3.78 8.75
C TYR A 97 -10.44 -3.05 10.01
N ILE A 98 -9.81 -1.88 9.85
CA ILE A 98 -9.48 -0.97 10.94
C ILE A 98 -10.22 0.35 10.74
N ASP A 99 -11.01 0.73 11.76
CA ASP A 99 -11.53 2.09 11.89
C ASP A 99 -10.40 3.01 12.39
N THR A 100 -10.14 4.14 11.71
CA THR A 100 -9.08 5.07 12.16
C THR A 100 -9.31 5.59 13.56
N ASN A 101 -10.56 5.59 14.09
CA ASN A 101 -10.85 5.89 15.49
C ASN A 101 -10.19 4.90 16.49
N GLU A 102 -9.68 3.78 16.04
CA GLU A 102 -8.92 2.84 16.89
C GLU A 102 -7.46 3.29 17.09
N VAL A 103 -6.97 4.19 16.24
CA VAL A 103 -5.57 4.67 16.28
C VAL A 103 -5.43 6.16 16.58
N GLU A 104 -6.49 6.93 16.45
CA GLU A 104 -6.52 8.38 16.69
C GLU A 104 -7.86 8.81 17.28
N SER A 105 -7.93 9.99 17.92
CA SER A 105 -9.13 10.46 18.61
C SER A 105 -9.31 11.98 18.54
N GLU A 106 -10.58 12.38 18.56
CA GLU A 106 -10.96 13.78 18.72
C GLU A 106 -10.38 14.41 20.01
N PRO A 107 -10.26 15.74 20.09
CA PRO A 107 -10.65 16.73 19.06
C PRO A 107 -9.55 17.03 18.03
N LEU A 108 -8.30 16.62 18.27
CA LEU A 108 -7.15 16.99 17.44
C LEU A 108 -6.66 15.84 16.54
N TRP A 109 -7.35 14.72 16.56
CA TRP A 109 -6.98 13.51 15.83
C TRP A 109 -5.53 13.06 16.10
N ASN A 110 -5.12 13.24 17.36
CA ASN A 110 -3.85 12.71 17.83
C ASN A 110 -3.93 11.19 17.99
N LYS A 111 -2.78 10.56 17.86
CA LYS A 111 -2.62 9.14 18.14
C LYS A 111 -3.16 8.81 19.55
N VAL A 112 -3.89 7.72 19.65
CA VAL A 112 -4.34 7.16 20.95
C VAL A 112 -3.16 6.80 21.86
N SER A 113 -3.41 6.49 23.13
CA SER A 113 -2.34 6.07 24.04
C SER A 113 -1.64 4.79 23.58
N ASP A 114 -0.43 4.55 24.05
CA ASP A 114 0.34 3.37 23.68
C ASP A 114 -0.34 2.08 24.15
N GLU A 115 -1.06 2.12 25.28
CA GLU A 115 -1.86 1.01 25.79
C GLU A 115 -3.06 0.72 24.87
N GLN A 116 -3.76 1.74 24.40
CA GLN A 116 -4.86 1.60 23.45
C GLN A 116 -4.35 1.07 22.10
N LEU A 117 -3.21 1.59 21.64
CA LEU A 117 -2.57 1.11 20.42
C LEU A 117 -2.16 -0.36 20.53
N LYS A 118 -1.57 -0.76 21.68
CA LYS A 118 -1.25 -2.16 21.95
C LYS A 118 -2.50 -3.05 21.93
N ALA A 119 -3.60 -2.58 22.53
CA ALA A 119 -4.87 -3.32 22.54
C ALA A 119 -5.45 -3.47 21.12
N MET A 120 -5.38 -2.43 20.29
CA MET A 120 -5.79 -2.46 18.90
C MET A 120 -4.96 -3.47 18.09
N LEU A 121 -3.63 -3.41 18.19
CA LEU A 121 -2.74 -4.35 17.49
C LEU A 121 -3.04 -5.79 17.91
N ALA A 122 -3.23 -6.03 19.21
CA ALA A 122 -3.60 -7.35 19.75
C ALA A 122 -4.95 -7.83 19.18
N LYS A 123 -5.98 -6.98 19.14
CA LYS A 123 -7.30 -7.27 18.58
C LYS A 123 -7.21 -7.74 17.13
N HIS A 124 -6.38 -7.09 16.34
CA HIS A 124 -6.16 -7.42 14.92
C HIS A 124 -5.09 -8.50 14.70
N GLY A 125 -4.59 -9.12 15.76
CA GLY A 125 -3.59 -10.19 15.70
C GLY A 125 -2.27 -9.74 15.06
N ILE A 126 -1.85 -8.51 15.34
CA ILE A 126 -0.65 -7.90 14.77
C ILE A 126 0.45 -7.92 15.82
N ARG A 127 1.58 -8.54 15.48
CA ARG A 127 2.83 -8.51 16.23
C ARG A 127 3.81 -7.56 15.56
N HIS A 128 4.90 -7.22 16.26
CA HIS A 128 5.96 -6.36 15.72
C HIS A 128 6.63 -6.94 14.46
N ASP A 129 6.62 -8.25 14.28
CA ASP A 129 7.20 -8.98 13.16
C ASP A 129 6.17 -9.41 12.08
N THR A 130 4.89 -9.05 12.25
CA THR A 130 3.86 -9.25 11.22
C THR A 130 4.06 -8.24 10.10
N THR A 131 4.06 -8.71 8.84
CA THR A 131 3.95 -7.79 7.69
C THR A 131 2.51 -7.32 7.54
N VAL A 132 2.29 -6.02 7.55
CA VAL A 132 0.95 -5.43 7.39
C VAL A 132 0.85 -4.69 6.06
N ILE A 133 -0.08 -5.11 5.22
CA ILE A 133 -0.37 -4.50 3.91
C ILE A 133 -1.67 -3.73 4.04
N LEU A 134 -1.58 -2.41 4.00
CA LEU A 134 -2.70 -1.51 4.20
C LEU A 134 -3.21 -0.96 2.88
N TYR A 135 -4.52 -0.84 2.77
CA TYR A 135 -5.16 -0.09 1.71
C TYR A 135 -6.37 0.68 2.24
N GLY A 136 -6.84 1.62 1.47
CA GLY A 136 -8.05 2.37 1.78
C GLY A 136 -8.74 2.80 0.49
N ARG A 137 -9.99 3.23 0.62
CA ARG A 137 -10.70 3.99 -0.43
C ARG A 137 -10.24 5.44 -0.42
N ASP A 138 -9.87 5.91 0.76
CA ASP A 138 -9.06 7.10 0.97
C ASP A 138 -7.64 6.64 1.36
N VAL A 139 -6.66 7.01 0.54
CA VAL A 139 -5.25 6.67 0.76
C VAL A 139 -4.71 7.28 2.06
N TYR A 140 -5.22 8.42 2.49
CA TYR A 140 -4.78 9.09 3.71
C TYR A 140 -5.10 8.26 4.95
N ALA A 141 -6.25 7.58 5.00
CA ALA A 141 -6.59 6.69 6.11
C ALA A 141 -5.58 5.55 6.24
N ALA A 142 -5.25 4.88 5.15
CA ALA A 142 -4.24 3.81 5.13
C ALA A 142 -2.84 4.32 5.52
N ALA A 143 -2.42 5.47 4.96
CA ALA A 143 -1.13 6.07 5.28
C ALA A 143 -1.04 6.50 6.75
N ARG A 144 -2.12 7.02 7.32
CA ARG A 144 -2.18 7.40 8.74
C ARG A 144 -2.03 6.18 9.66
N VAL A 145 -2.75 5.11 9.38
CA VAL A 145 -2.62 3.85 10.13
C VAL A 145 -1.22 3.28 9.99
N ALA A 146 -0.64 3.30 8.77
CA ALA A 146 0.74 2.85 8.52
C ALA A 146 1.75 3.61 9.37
N GLN A 147 1.68 4.94 9.40
CA GLN A 147 2.56 5.79 10.22
C GLN A 147 2.50 5.42 11.71
N ILE A 148 1.29 5.19 12.23
CA ILE A 148 1.09 4.86 13.64
C ILE A 148 1.60 3.44 13.95
N MET A 149 1.43 2.47 13.02
CA MET A 149 1.99 1.14 13.17
C MET A 149 3.53 1.15 13.16
N LEU A 150 4.15 1.96 12.29
CA LEU A 150 5.61 2.16 12.29
C LEU A 150 6.08 2.78 13.61
N TYR A 151 5.37 3.77 14.14
CA TYR A 151 5.65 4.34 15.48
C TYR A 151 5.58 3.26 16.58
N ALA A 152 4.61 2.35 16.49
CA ALA A 152 4.47 1.26 17.44
C ALA A 152 5.61 0.24 17.37
N GLY A 153 6.32 0.17 16.24
CA GLY A 153 7.41 -0.77 16.01
C GLY A 153 7.03 -2.00 15.17
N VAL A 154 5.95 -1.93 14.39
CA VAL A 154 5.70 -2.92 13.34
C VAL A 154 6.78 -2.75 12.26
N LYS A 155 7.58 -3.78 12.05
CA LYS A 155 8.80 -3.68 11.21
C LYS A 155 8.53 -3.56 9.72
N ASP A 156 7.46 -4.18 9.24
CA ASP A 156 7.14 -4.25 7.81
C ASP A 156 5.69 -3.80 7.59
N VAL A 157 5.54 -2.53 7.25
CA VAL A 157 4.25 -1.92 6.93
C VAL A 157 4.29 -1.45 5.49
N ARG A 158 3.35 -1.92 4.68
CA ARG A 158 3.28 -1.67 3.24
C ARG A 158 1.95 -1.01 2.89
N LEU A 159 1.96 -0.19 1.86
CA LEU A 159 0.76 0.40 1.28
C LEU A 159 0.49 -0.21 -0.09
N LEU A 160 -0.78 -0.48 -0.37
CA LEU A 160 -1.22 -0.83 -1.71
C LEU A 160 -1.29 0.44 -2.57
N ASP A 161 -0.51 0.48 -3.63
CA ASP A 161 -0.45 1.63 -4.55
C ASP A 161 -1.81 1.89 -5.20
N GLY A 162 -2.31 3.12 -5.02
CA GLY A 162 -3.65 3.54 -5.44
C GLY A 162 -4.81 2.90 -4.67
N GLY A 163 -4.53 2.08 -3.65
CA GLY A 163 -5.53 1.53 -2.72
C GLY A 163 -6.62 0.70 -3.40
N TRP A 164 -7.84 0.83 -2.89
CA TRP A 164 -9.01 0.10 -3.42
C TRP A 164 -9.26 0.37 -4.91
N GLN A 165 -9.06 1.61 -5.36
CA GLN A 165 -9.38 1.99 -6.74
C GLN A 165 -8.55 1.19 -7.74
N THR A 166 -7.23 1.10 -7.54
CA THR A 166 -6.36 0.36 -8.46
C THR A 166 -6.60 -1.14 -8.43
N TRP A 167 -6.97 -1.71 -7.27
CA TRP A 167 -7.40 -3.11 -7.16
C TRP A 167 -8.65 -3.39 -8.01
N SER A 168 -9.66 -2.52 -7.87
CA SER A 168 -10.91 -2.62 -8.61
C SER A 168 -10.72 -2.42 -10.11
N ASP A 169 -9.93 -1.43 -10.51
CA ASP A 169 -9.64 -1.12 -11.92
C ASP A 169 -8.85 -2.25 -12.62
N ALA A 170 -8.03 -2.98 -11.85
CA ALA A 170 -7.35 -4.17 -12.34
C ALA A 170 -8.28 -5.39 -12.52
N GLY A 171 -9.56 -5.27 -12.15
CA GLY A 171 -10.54 -6.36 -12.26
C GLY A 171 -10.22 -7.56 -11.38
N LEU A 172 -9.48 -7.36 -10.29
CA LEU A 172 -9.07 -8.43 -9.39
C LEU A 172 -10.24 -8.90 -8.50
N PRO A 173 -10.18 -10.14 -7.95
CA PRO A 173 -11.23 -10.70 -7.14
C PRO A 173 -11.61 -9.83 -5.95
N VAL A 174 -12.90 -9.80 -5.61
CA VAL A 174 -13.43 -9.09 -4.44
C VAL A 174 -14.23 -10.04 -3.55
N GLU A 175 -14.22 -9.76 -2.26
CA GLU A 175 -15.01 -10.43 -1.24
C GLU A 175 -16.08 -9.48 -0.69
N ARG A 176 -17.11 -10.03 -0.06
CA ARG A 176 -18.24 -9.31 0.54
C ARG A 176 -18.51 -9.85 1.94
N GLY A 177 -19.07 -9.00 2.78
CA GLY A 177 -19.48 -9.40 4.13
C GLY A 177 -18.54 -8.92 5.22
N THR A 178 -18.64 -9.50 6.39
CA THR A 178 -17.92 -9.07 7.59
C THR A 178 -16.44 -9.44 7.54
N PRO A 179 -15.55 -8.67 8.22
CA PRO A 179 -14.15 -9.04 8.37
C PRO A 179 -13.97 -10.46 8.91
N PRO A 180 -12.88 -11.14 8.55
CA PRO A 180 -12.57 -12.45 9.08
C PRO A 180 -12.44 -12.41 10.60
N LYS A 181 -12.76 -13.53 11.26
CA LYS A 181 -12.47 -13.66 12.69
C LYS A 181 -10.96 -13.78 12.88
N VAL A 182 -10.36 -12.74 13.42
CA VAL A 182 -8.93 -12.72 13.71
C VAL A 182 -8.70 -13.28 15.12
N LYS A 183 -7.69 -14.14 15.27
CA LYS A 183 -7.21 -14.57 16.57
C LYS A 183 -6.40 -13.42 17.17
N ALA A 184 -6.81 -12.97 18.35
CA ALA A 184 -6.07 -11.93 19.06
C ALA A 184 -4.67 -12.41 19.48
N GLU A 185 -3.68 -11.51 19.36
CA GLU A 185 -2.29 -11.73 19.78
C GLU A 185 -1.91 -10.72 20.86
N PRO A 186 -2.04 -11.06 22.15
CA PRO A 186 -1.86 -10.11 23.24
C PRO A 186 -0.39 -9.70 23.44
N ASP A 187 0.56 -10.54 22.98
CA ASP A 187 1.97 -10.23 23.03
C ASP A 187 2.43 -9.58 21.73
N PHE A 188 2.61 -8.28 21.74
CA PHE A 188 3.13 -7.54 20.60
C PHE A 188 4.60 -7.86 20.30
N GLY A 189 5.36 -8.34 21.32
CA GLY A 189 6.76 -8.76 21.19
C GLY A 189 7.78 -7.68 21.49
N VAL A 190 7.41 -6.40 21.51
CA VAL A 190 8.28 -5.27 21.89
C VAL A 190 7.51 -4.22 22.67
N LYS A 191 8.24 -3.30 23.30
CA LYS A 191 7.63 -2.15 23.99
C LYS A 191 7.20 -1.11 22.94
N ILE A 192 6.11 -0.40 23.19
CA ILE A 192 5.64 0.73 22.36
C ILE A 192 5.99 2.04 23.11
N PRO A 193 6.60 3.03 22.43
CA PRO A 193 7.19 2.95 21.07
C PRO A 193 8.45 2.08 21.06
N ALA A 194 8.78 1.55 19.87
CA ALA A 194 9.97 0.71 19.65
C ALA A 194 11.02 1.45 18.81
#